data_6be6af2e67cedf02d23223686526c3a1
#
_entry.id   6be6af2e67cedf02d23223686526c3a1
#
_cell.length_a   1.000
_cell.length_b   1.000
_cell.length_c   1.000
_cell.angle_alpha   90.00
_cell.angle_beta   90.00
_cell.angle_gamma   90.00
#
_symmetry.space_group_name_H-M   'P 1'
#
loop_
_entity.id
_entity.type
_entity.pdbx_description
1 polymer ?
#
loop_
_entity_poly.entity_id
_entity_poly.type
_entity_poly.pdbx_seq_one_letter_code
_entity_poly.pdbx_strand_id
1 'polypeptide(L)'
;CILKGGSDADDSNRAIISVIHKVLEKFHVNPHIVELLPADREATAALLNATGYVDLIIPRGSSNLINFVRENARIPVIGICHTYFDEFGDTRKGADIIHNAKTRRVSVCNALDCTIIHEKRLGDLPALCDQLKESKVTIYADTQAYQALEGHYPAELLQPATPESFGTEFLDYKMAVKTVKSFEDALGHIQENSSRHSECIVTENKERAALFTKIVDAACVYTNVSTAFTDG
;
A
#
# COMPACT_ATOMS: atom_id res chain seq x y z
N CYS A 1 7.28 -4.70 -19.57
CA CYS A 1 7.84 -3.85 -18.49
C CYS A 1 8.51 -2.63 -19.12
N ILE A 2 8.22 -1.44 -18.58
CA ILE A 2 8.84 -0.19 -19.03
C ILE A 2 9.70 0.34 -17.90
N LEU A 3 10.96 0.59 -18.17
CA LEU A 3 11.94 1.13 -17.23
C LEU A 3 12.23 2.59 -17.59
N LYS A 4 12.37 3.45 -16.56
CA LYS A 4 12.74 4.84 -16.72
C LYS A 4 13.77 5.20 -15.66
N GLY A 5 15.01 5.40 -16.06
CA GLY A 5 16.13 5.76 -15.18
C GLY A 5 16.35 7.26 -15.08
N GLY A 6 17.20 7.67 -14.14
CA GLY A 6 17.75 9.02 -14.07
C GLY A 6 18.87 9.24 -15.11
N SER A 7 19.12 10.51 -15.44
CA SER A 7 20.18 10.88 -16.41
C SER A 7 21.59 10.57 -15.94
N ASP A 8 21.81 10.53 -14.63
CA ASP A 8 23.07 10.19 -13.98
C ASP A 8 23.48 8.72 -14.12
N ALA A 9 22.52 7.83 -14.42
CA ALA A 9 22.72 6.39 -14.57
C ALA A 9 22.38 5.89 -15.99
N ASP A 10 22.21 6.77 -16.99
CA ASP A 10 21.69 6.40 -18.32
C ASP A 10 22.56 5.35 -19.02
N ASP A 11 23.87 5.53 -19.03
CA ASP A 11 24.82 4.57 -19.66
C ASP A 11 24.75 3.19 -18.98
N SER A 12 24.68 3.16 -17.64
CA SER A 12 24.55 1.91 -16.88
C SER A 12 23.24 1.21 -17.16
N ASN A 13 22.15 1.96 -17.23
CA ASN A 13 20.83 1.42 -17.54
C ASN A 13 20.77 0.86 -18.95
N ARG A 14 21.34 1.54 -19.95
CA ARG A 14 21.47 1.06 -21.33
C ARG A 14 22.29 -0.23 -21.42
N ALA A 15 23.41 -0.31 -20.68
CA ALA A 15 24.25 -1.51 -20.64
C ALA A 15 23.47 -2.70 -20.06
N ILE A 16 22.75 -2.50 -18.95
CA ILE A 16 21.93 -3.54 -18.32
C ILE A 16 20.83 -4.03 -19.28
N ILE A 17 20.10 -3.11 -19.92
CA ILE A 17 19.04 -3.48 -20.88
C ILE A 17 19.62 -4.24 -22.07
N SER A 18 20.78 -3.83 -22.59
CA SER A 18 21.47 -4.58 -23.68
C SER A 18 21.78 -6.03 -23.28
N VAL A 19 22.17 -6.28 -22.03
CA VAL A 19 22.38 -7.64 -21.52
C VAL A 19 21.05 -8.40 -21.42
N ILE A 20 20.02 -7.78 -20.88
CA ILE A 20 18.68 -8.38 -20.77
C ILE A 20 18.17 -8.78 -22.16
N HIS A 21 18.23 -7.88 -23.15
CA HIS A 21 17.76 -8.15 -24.51
C HIS A 21 18.53 -9.33 -25.13
N LYS A 22 19.86 -9.37 -25.01
CA LYS A 22 20.68 -10.50 -25.51
C LYS A 22 20.27 -11.83 -24.87
N VAL A 23 19.93 -11.83 -23.58
CA VAL A 23 19.48 -13.05 -22.89
C VAL A 23 18.09 -13.47 -23.39
N LEU A 24 17.17 -12.53 -23.52
CA LEU A 24 15.83 -12.80 -24.04
C LEU A 24 15.88 -13.38 -25.46
N GLU A 25 16.66 -12.79 -26.35
CA GLU A 25 16.90 -13.29 -27.72
C GLU A 25 17.46 -14.71 -27.72
N LYS A 26 18.45 -15.01 -26.84
CA LYS A 26 19.01 -16.36 -26.70
C LYS A 26 17.97 -17.42 -26.34
N PHE A 27 16.92 -17.03 -25.58
CA PHE A 27 15.82 -17.93 -25.21
C PHE A 27 14.60 -17.77 -26.13
N HIS A 28 14.74 -17.12 -27.29
CA HIS A 28 13.66 -16.88 -28.25
C HIS A 28 12.46 -16.14 -27.66
N VAL A 29 12.70 -15.29 -26.67
CA VAL A 29 11.70 -14.39 -26.07
C VAL A 29 11.82 -13.02 -26.73
N ASN A 30 10.69 -12.38 -27.03
CA ASN A 30 10.69 -11.04 -27.61
C ASN A 30 11.42 -10.05 -26.67
N PRO A 31 12.53 -9.42 -27.08
CA PRO A 31 13.26 -8.48 -26.22
C PRO A 31 12.42 -7.26 -25.80
N HIS A 32 11.43 -6.86 -26.62
CA HIS A 32 10.56 -5.71 -26.34
C HIS A 32 9.58 -5.91 -25.19
N ILE A 33 9.58 -7.06 -24.51
CA ILE A 33 8.85 -7.21 -23.23
C ILE A 33 9.46 -6.37 -22.09
N VAL A 34 10.69 -5.89 -22.27
CA VAL A 34 11.37 -4.95 -21.36
C VAL A 34 11.95 -3.82 -22.20
N GLU A 35 11.51 -2.59 -21.93
CA GLU A 35 11.97 -1.40 -22.64
C GLU A 35 12.49 -0.34 -21.67
N LEU A 36 13.51 0.42 -22.11
CA LEU A 36 14.06 1.55 -21.38
C LEU A 36 13.67 2.85 -22.08
N LEU A 37 12.94 3.70 -21.39
CA LEU A 37 12.63 5.04 -21.88
C LEU A 37 13.82 5.99 -21.76
N PRO A 38 13.87 7.03 -22.62
CA PRO A 38 14.86 8.10 -22.51
C PRO A 38 14.85 8.75 -21.11
N ALA A 39 16.02 9.19 -20.65
CA ALA A 39 16.20 9.78 -19.32
C ALA A 39 15.75 11.26 -19.24
N ASP A 40 14.94 11.74 -20.17
CA ASP A 40 14.45 13.12 -20.25
C ASP A 40 13.09 13.32 -19.51
N ARG A 41 12.67 14.60 -19.43
CA ARG A 41 11.43 14.98 -18.78
C ARG A 41 10.18 14.71 -19.64
N GLU A 42 10.35 14.74 -20.97
CA GLU A 42 9.26 14.50 -21.93
C GLU A 42 8.81 13.03 -21.83
N ALA A 43 9.75 12.09 -21.84
CA ALA A 43 9.48 10.66 -21.61
C ALA A 43 8.81 10.42 -20.27
N THR A 44 9.22 11.16 -19.21
CA THR A 44 8.56 11.07 -17.90
C THR A 44 7.11 11.54 -17.98
N ALA A 45 6.85 12.69 -18.57
CA ALA A 45 5.49 13.22 -18.71
C ALA A 45 4.60 12.31 -19.57
N ALA A 46 5.15 11.75 -20.66
CA ALA A 46 4.44 10.78 -21.49
C ALA A 46 4.07 9.51 -20.69
N LEU A 47 5.01 8.97 -19.91
CA LEU A 47 4.77 7.78 -19.06
C LEU A 47 3.67 8.03 -18.02
N LEU A 48 3.72 9.16 -17.30
CA LEU A 48 2.73 9.50 -16.26
C LEU A 48 1.30 9.66 -16.82
N ASN A 49 1.17 9.93 -18.13
CA ASN A 49 -0.11 10.12 -18.80
C ASN A 49 -0.51 8.94 -19.71
N ALA A 50 0.24 7.84 -19.75
CA ALA A 50 0.03 6.70 -20.65
C ALA A 50 -1.15 5.80 -20.21
N THR A 51 -2.31 6.40 -19.91
CA THR A 51 -3.54 5.67 -19.53
C THR A 51 -3.97 4.73 -20.65
N GLY A 52 -4.32 3.49 -20.29
CA GLY A 52 -4.68 2.43 -21.24
C GLY A 52 -3.49 1.71 -21.89
N TYR A 53 -2.26 2.14 -21.61
CA TYR A 53 -1.02 1.49 -22.05
C TYR A 53 -0.17 1.00 -20.88
N VAL A 54 -0.27 1.64 -19.72
CA VAL A 54 0.45 1.30 -18.49
C VAL A 54 -0.57 1.12 -17.37
N ASP A 55 -0.52 -0.01 -16.70
CA ASP A 55 -1.47 -0.38 -15.64
C ASP A 55 -1.04 0.15 -14.27
N LEU A 56 0.29 0.24 -14.03
CA LEU A 56 0.83 0.58 -12.73
C LEU A 56 2.20 1.25 -12.86
N ILE A 57 2.45 2.27 -12.05
CA ILE A 57 3.77 2.92 -11.91
C ILE A 57 4.35 2.56 -10.54
N ILE A 58 5.61 2.13 -10.55
CA ILE A 58 6.40 1.83 -9.34
C ILE A 58 7.53 2.84 -9.26
N PRO A 59 7.35 3.97 -8.56
CA PRO A 59 8.39 4.98 -8.43
C PRO A 59 9.46 4.53 -7.44
N ARG A 60 10.73 4.74 -7.81
CA ARG A 60 11.89 4.50 -6.95
C ARG A 60 12.78 5.73 -6.96
N GLY A 61 13.17 6.21 -5.79
CA GLY A 61 14.07 7.38 -5.67
C GLY A 61 13.81 8.22 -4.44
N SER A 62 14.11 9.51 -4.52
CA SER A 62 13.88 10.45 -3.42
C SER A 62 12.38 10.69 -3.16
N SER A 63 12.04 11.09 -1.94
CA SER A 63 10.66 11.45 -1.58
C SER A 63 10.08 12.53 -2.51
N ASN A 64 10.91 13.48 -2.98
CA ASN A 64 10.48 14.50 -3.93
C ASN A 64 10.06 13.89 -5.28
N LEU A 65 10.79 12.89 -5.78
CA LEU A 65 10.45 12.20 -7.02
C LEU A 65 9.16 11.39 -6.84
N ILE A 66 9.04 10.66 -5.73
CA ILE A 66 7.83 9.85 -5.44
C ILE A 66 6.61 10.76 -5.36
N ASN A 67 6.68 11.87 -4.60
CA ASN A 67 5.59 12.84 -4.50
C ASN A 67 5.26 13.45 -5.86
N PHE A 68 6.27 13.84 -6.65
CA PHE A 68 6.05 14.36 -8.00
C PHE A 68 5.31 13.36 -8.90
N VAL A 69 5.69 12.08 -8.87
CA VAL A 69 5.01 11.04 -9.65
C VAL A 69 3.55 10.89 -9.20
N ARG A 70 3.30 10.86 -7.90
CA ARG A 70 1.93 10.72 -7.34
C ARG A 70 1.02 11.89 -7.70
N GLU A 71 1.53 13.12 -7.63
CA GLU A 71 0.77 14.33 -7.93
C GLU A 71 0.46 14.51 -9.42
N ASN A 72 1.30 13.92 -10.29
CA ASN A 72 1.22 14.14 -11.74
C ASN A 72 0.81 12.91 -12.56
N ALA A 73 0.80 11.71 -11.96
CA ALA A 73 0.40 10.50 -12.66
C ALA A 73 -1.14 10.41 -12.80
N ARG A 74 -1.58 10.01 -14.00
CA ARG A 74 -2.97 9.61 -14.28
C ARG A 74 -3.15 8.08 -14.23
N ILE A 75 -2.11 7.37 -13.89
CA ILE A 75 -2.02 5.93 -13.78
C ILE A 75 -1.86 5.60 -12.30
N PRO A 76 -2.41 4.50 -11.79
CA PRO A 76 -2.17 4.05 -10.42
C PRO A 76 -0.68 4.01 -10.08
N VAL A 77 -0.32 4.56 -8.92
CA VAL A 77 1.04 4.56 -8.39
C VAL A 77 1.07 3.67 -7.16
N ILE A 78 1.97 2.69 -7.11
CA ILE A 78 2.08 1.76 -6.01
C ILE A 78 2.50 2.47 -4.72
N GLY A 79 1.92 2.07 -3.58
CA GLY A 79 2.31 2.59 -2.29
C GLY A 79 1.25 2.54 -1.18
N ILE A 80 -0.04 2.25 -1.48
CA ILE A 80 -1.07 2.16 -0.44
C ILE A 80 -1.21 0.70 0.00
N CYS A 81 -1.10 0.47 1.31
CA CYS A 81 -1.21 -0.84 1.92
C CYS A 81 -2.34 -0.89 2.95
N HIS A 82 -3.10 -1.98 2.95
CA HIS A 82 -4.18 -2.20 3.91
C HIS A 82 -3.89 -3.38 4.82
N THR A 83 -4.40 -3.29 6.06
CA THR A 83 -4.54 -4.42 6.97
C THR A 83 -6.00 -4.54 7.37
N TYR A 84 -6.67 -5.61 6.93
CA TYR A 84 -8.04 -5.91 7.33
C TYR A 84 -8.07 -6.74 8.60
N PHE A 85 -8.63 -6.20 9.67
CA PHE A 85 -8.93 -6.91 10.91
C PHE A 85 -10.33 -7.51 10.83
N ASP A 86 -10.38 -8.80 10.55
CA ASP A 86 -11.61 -9.58 10.34
C ASP A 86 -12.38 -9.82 11.64
N GLU A 87 -13.66 -10.21 11.54
CA GLU A 87 -14.48 -10.58 12.71
C GLU A 87 -13.87 -11.73 13.54
N PHE A 88 -13.03 -12.58 12.95
CA PHE A 88 -12.31 -13.67 13.59
C PHE A 88 -10.84 -13.34 13.91
N GLY A 89 -10.46 -12.07 13.88
CA GLY A 89 -9.09 -11.64 14.17
C GLY A 89 -8.70 -11.83 15.64
N ASP A 90 -7.46 -12.22 15.90
CA ASP A 90 -6.87 -12.17 17.23
C ASP A 90 -6.37 -10.77 17.55
N THR A 91 -6.88 -10.15 18.61
CA THR A 91 -6.61 -8.74 18.95
C THR A 91 -5.13 -8.49 19.25
N ARG A 92 -4.44 -9.42 19.93
CA ARG A 92 -3.02 -9.27 20.25
C ARG A 92 -2.17 -9.34 18.99
N LYS A 93 -2.40 -10.35 18.14
CA LYS A 93 -1.71 -10.45 16.84
C LYS A 93 -1.98 -9.22 15.98
N GLY A 94 -3.25 -8.75 15.92
CA GLY A 94 -3.63 -7.56 15.18
C GLY A 94 -2.91 -6.31 15.64
N ALA A 95 -2.79 -6.08 16.95
CA ALA A 95 -2.08 -4.95 17.52
C ALA A 95 -0.59 -4.97 17.13
N ASP A 96 0.08 -6.12 17.29
CA ASP A 96 1.49 -6.26 16.93
C ASP A 96 1.74 -6.08 15.41
N ILE A 97 0.84 -6.60 14.57
CA ILE A 97 0.91 -6.47 13.11
C ILE A 97 0.72 -5.02 12.68
N ILE A 98 -0.33 -4.35 13.17
CA ILE A 98 -0.64 -2.95 12.85
C ILE A 98 0.49 -2.04 13.32
N HIS A 99 0.96 -2.22 14.55
CA HIS A 99 2.09 -1.46 15.09
C HIS A 99 3.34 -1.62 14.21
N ASN A 100 3.76 -2.86 13.93
CA ASN A 100 4.93 -3.13 13.09
C ASN A 100 4.77 -2.56 11.68
N ALA A 101 3.61 -2.80 11.03
CA ALA A 101 3.34 -2.34 9.68
C ALA A 101 3.37 -0.81 9.55
N LYS A 102 2.91 -0.08 10.61
CA LYS A 102 2.89 1.39 10.58
C LYS A 102 4.17 2.04 11.08
N THR A 103 4.85 1.48 12.09
CA THR A 103 5.90 2.22 12.81
C THR A 103 7.32 1.78 12.48
N ARG A 104 7.53 0.58 11.92
CA ARG A 104 8.86 0.08 11.56
C ARG A 104 9.61 1.05 10.62
N ARG A 105 8.94 1.55 9.59
CA ARG A 105 9.48 2.52 8.64
C ARG A 105 8.33 3.17 7.87
N VAL A 106 8.01 4.41 8.18
CA VAL A 106 6.83 5.10 7.63
C VAL A 106 7.00 5.61 6.19
N SER A 107 8.25 5.87 5.75
CA SER A 107 8.56 6.50 4.46
C SER A 107 8.78 5.50 3.32
N VAL A 108 8.16 4.33 3.39
CA VAL A 108 8.28 3.26 2.38
C VAL A 108 6.91 2.78 1.94
N CYS A 109 6.86 2.27 0.70
CA CYS A 109 5.63 1.88 0.02
C CYS A 109 4.89 0.68 0.66
N ASN A 110 5.55 -0.09 1.55
CA ASN A 110 4.94 -1.20 2.28
C ASN A 110 4.49 -0.81 3.71
N ALA A 111 4.59 0.47 4.08
CA ALA A 111 4.04 0.96 5.33
C ALA A 111 2.51 0.93 5.29
N LEU A 112 1.90 0.60 6.43
CA LEU A 112 0.45 0.57 6.55
C LEU A 112 -0.16 1.96 6.42
N ASP A 113 -1.09 2.15 5.50
CA ASP A 113 -1.83 3.40 5.32
C ASP A 113 -3.28 3.33 5.78
N CYS A 114 -3.91 2.17 5.66
CA CYS A 114 -5.29 2.02 6.13
C CYS A 114 -5.51 0.69 6.85
N THR A 115 -5.99 0.77 8.09
CA THR A 115 -6.57 -0.38 8.80
C THR A 115 -8.06 -0.44 8.50
N ILE A 116 -8.51 -1.57 7.98
CA ILE A 116 -9.93 -1.88 7.80
C ILE A 116 -10.36 -2.75 8.99
N ILE A 117 -11.44 -2.40 9.65
CA ILE A 117 -11.95 -3.17 10.81
C ILE A 117 -13.39 -3.60 10.60
N HIS A 118 -13.69 -4.87 10.89
CA HIS A 118 -15.06 -5.36 10.91
C HIS A 118 -15.86 -4.71 12.04
N GLU A 119 -17.07 -4.23 11.79
CA GLU A 119 -17.90 -3.47 12.77
C GLU A 119 -18.10 -4.21 14.10
N LYS A 120 -18.21 -5.54 14.09
CA LYS A 120 -18.32 -6.35 15.31
C LYS A 120 -17.08 -6.29 16.22
N ARG A 121 -15.98 -5.77 15.72
CA ARG A 121 -14.70 -5.71 16.40
C ARG A 121 -14.26 -4.28 16.75
N LEU A 122 -15.17 -3.31 16.62
CA LEU A 122 -14.89 -1.92 17.00
C LEU A 122 -14.48 -1.77 18.46
N GLY A 123 -14.98 -2.63 19.35
CA GLY A 123 -14.56 -2.67 20.76
C GLY A 123 -13.09 -3.04 20.97
N ASP A 124 -12.44 -3.69 19.99
CA ASP A 124 -11.02 -4.03 20.05
C ASP A 124 -10.12 -2.89 19.54
N LEU A 125 -10.69 -1.92 18.82
CA LEU A 125 -9.93 -0.87 18.16
C LEU A 125 -9.02 -0.07 19.10
N PRO A 126 -9.42 0.28 20.34
CA PRO A 126 -8.52 0.90 21.31
C PRO A 126 -7.27 0.06 21.60
N ALA A 127 -7.42 -1.26 21.76
CA ALA A 127 -6.30 -2.17 22.00
C ALA A 127 -5.41 -2.35 20.76
N LEU A 128 -6.01 -2.40 19.57
CA LEU A 128 -5.29 -2.50 18.29
C LEU A 128 -4.42 -1.26 18.03
N CYS A 129 -4.84 -0.08 18.49
CA CYS A 129 -4.15 1.19 18.27
C CYS A 129 -3.27 1.63 19.45
N ASP A 130 -3.26 0.90 20.58
CA ASP A 130 -2.62 1.36 21.81
C ASP A 130 -1.12 1.64 21.63
N GLN A 131 -0.38 0.75 21.00
CA GLN A 131 1.06 0.89 20.76
C GLN A 131 1.41 2.05 19.80
N LEU A 132 0.46 2.49 18.97
CA LEU A 132 0.66 3.59 18.02
C LEU A 132 0.81 4.96 18.71
N LYS A 133 0.32 5.09 19.95
CA LYS A 133 0.40 6.31 20.76
C LYS A 133 1.85 6.71 21.04
N GLU A 134 2.73 5.74 21.31
CA GLU A 134 4.14 6.00 21.59
C GLU A 134 4.86 6.66 20.40
N SER A 135 4.50 6.24 19.19
CA SER A 135 5.00 6.79 17.93
C SER A 135 4.23 8.02 17.46
N LYS A 136 3.25 8.51 18.23
CA LYS A 136 2.40 9.66 17.91
C LYS A 136 1.74 9.55 16.53
N VAL A 137 1.23 8.38 16.19
CA VAL A 137 0.56 8.17 14.90
C VAL A 137 -0.77 8.94 14.89
N THR A 138 -0.97 9.81 13.90
CA THR A 138 -2.27 10.45 13.67
C THR A 138 -3.21 9.47 12.97
N ILE A 139 -4.38 9.26 13.54
CA ILE A 139 -5.41 8.36 12.98
C ILE A 139 -6.54 9.18 12.38
N TYR A 140 -6.81 8.99 11.08
CA TYR A 140 -7.98 9.49 10.38
C TYR A 140 -9.04 8.38 10.38
N ALA A 141 -10.07 8.52 11.22
CA ALA A 141 -11.06 7.48 11.45
C ALA A 141 -12.42 7.84 10.84
N ASP A 142 -13.11 6.86 10.25
CA ASP A 142 -14.53 7.07 9.92
C ASP A 142 -15.38 7.24 11.19
N THR A 143 -16.63 7.60 11.02
CA THR A 143 -17.50 7.97 12.16
C THR A 143 -17.55 6.89 13.25
N GLN A 144 -17.65 5.61 12.88
CA GLN A 144 -17.77 4.52 13.86
C GLN A 144 -16.43 4.24 14.55
N ALA A 145 -15.34 4.22 13.78
CA ALA A 145 -14.00 4.04 14.31
C ALA A 145 -13.59 5.24 15.19
N TYR A 146 -13.97 6.46 14.80
CA TYR A 146 -13.73 7.67 15.61
C TYR A 146 -14.39 7.55 16.98
N GLN A 147 -15.68 7.20 17.01
CA GLN A 147 -16.42 6.99 18.26
C GLN A 147 -15.81 5.91 19.14
N ALA A 148 -15.30 4.82 18.54
CA ALA A 148 -14.65 3.74 19.28
C ALA A 148 -13.29 4.16 19.87
N LEU A 149 -12.59 5.11 19.25
CA LEU A 149 -11.29 5.62 19.71
C LEU A 149 -11.41 6.85 20.62
N GLU A 150 -12.54 7.56 20.59
CA GLU A 150 -12.76 8.75 21.40
C GLU A 150 -12.62 8.42 22.90
N GLY A 151 -11.80 9.21 23.61
CA GLY A 151 -11.47 8.96 25.03
C GLY A 151 -10.47 7.81 25.27
N HIS A 152 -10.12 7.03 24.25
CA HIS A 152 -9.15 5.93 24.32
C HIS A 152 -7.86 6.22 23.55
N TYR A 153 -7.88 7.16 22.62
CA TYR A 153 -6.71 7.61 21.85
C TYR A 153 -6.48 9.11 22.09
N PRO A 154 -5.23 9.65 22.03
CA PRO A 154 -4.97 11.07 22.23
C PRO A 154 -5.81 11.94 21.26
N ALA A 155 -6.55 12.91 21.80
CA ALA A 155 -7.50 13.69 21.00
C ALA A 155 -6.82 14.51 19.89
N GLU A 156 -5.60 14.99 20.13
CA GLU A 156 -4.80 15.72 19.15
C GLU A 156 -4.30 14.84 17.98
N LEU A 157 -4.28 13.53 18.16
CA LEU A 157 -3.87 12.55 17.15
C LEU A 157 -5.05 11.82 16.48
N LEU A 158 -6.29 12.09 16.92
CA LEU A 158 -7.49 11.48 16.35
C LEU A 158 -8.24 12.52 15.51
N GLN A 159 -8.40 12.24 14.22
CA GLN A 159 -9.03 13.14 13.27
C GLN A 159 -10.17 12.42 12.51
N PRO A 160 -11.23 13.12 12.10
CA PRO A 160 -12.23 12.54 11.21
C PRO A 160 -11.61 12.29 9.83
N ALA A 161 -11.89 11.12 9.26
CA ALA A 161 -11.49 10.77 7.91
C ALA A 161 -12.35 11.49 6.87
N THR A 162 -11.74 11.84 5.73
CA THR A 162 -12.44 12.20 4.50
C THR A 162 -12.39 11.01 3.52
N PRO A 163 -13.17 10.99 2.43
CA PRO A 163 -13.08 9.92 1.42
C PRO A 163 -11.65 9.71 0.90
N GLU A 164 -10.90 10.79 0.71
CA GLU A 164 -9.52 10.78 0.21
C GLU A 164 -8.55 10.13 1.20
N SER A 165 -8.86 10.15 2.51
CA SER A 165 -7.99 9.55 3.54
C SER A 165 -7.78 8.05 3.31
N PHE A 166 -8.74 7.35 2.72
CA PHE A 166 -8.69 5.90 2.51
C PHE A 166 -7.85 5.48 1.31
N GLY A 167 -7.63 6.38 0.36
CA GLY A 167 -6.78 6.18 -0.82
C GLY A 167 -5.48 7.00 -0.77
N THR A 168 -5.03 7.39 0.43
CA THR A 168 -3.81 8.19 0.63
C THR A 168 -2.67 7.33 1.14
N GLU A 169 -1.54 7.34 0.44
CA GLU A 169 -0.26 6.89 0.98
C GLU A 169 0.34 8.03 1.81
N PHE A 170 0.38 7.86 3.11
CA PHE A 170 0.77 8.95 4.01
C PHE A 170 2.27 9.21 4.08
N LEU A 171 3.11 8.18 3.93
CA LEU A 171 4.58 8.25 4.07
C LEU A 171 5.04 8.93 5.38
N ASP A 172 4.20 8.88 6.41
CA ASP A 172 4.36 9.58 7.68
C ASP A 172 3.73 8.75 8.81
N TYR A 173 3.88 9.17 10.05
CA TYR A 173 3.16 8.63 11.21
C TYR A 173 1.68 9.03 11.16
N LYS A 174 1.01 8.62 10.09
CA LYS A 174 -0.40 8.85 9.81
C LYS A 174 -1.01 7.61 9.18
N MET A 175 -2.26 7.32 9.50
CA MET A 175 -3.01 6.23 8.88
C MET A 175 -4.50 6.50 8.92
N ALA A 176 -5.25 5.84 8.04
CA ALA A 176 -6.70 5.82 8.09
C ALA A 176 -7.24 4.57 8.83
N VAL A 177 -8.45 4.67 9.36
CA VAL A 177 -9.21 3.53 9.88
C VAL A 177 -10.60 3.53 9.25
N LYS A 178 -10.94 2.43 8.58
CA LYS A 178 -12.20 2.20 7.88
C LYS A 178 -12.98 1.08 8.55
N THR A 179 -14.24 1.35 8.92
CA THR A 179 -15.17 0.31 9.40
C THR A 179 -15.93 -0.31 8.24
N VAL A 180 -16.08 -1.64 8.26
CA VAL A 180 -16.84 -2.42 7.28
C VAL A 180 -17.81 -3.36 7.96
N LYS A 181 -18.93 -3.71 7.28
CA LYS A 181 -19.98 -4.57 7.83
C LYS A 181 -19.77 -6.05 7.51
N SER A 182 -18.97 -6.34 6.49
CA SER A 182 -18.74 -7.70 6.00
C SER A 182 -17.34 -7.86 5.42
N PHE A 183 -16.98 -9.10 5.18
CA PHE A 183 -15.76 -9.45 4.44
C PHE A 183 -15.78 -8.92 3.00
N GLU A 184 -16.95 -9.01 2.36
CA GLU A 184 -17.18 -8.53 1.00
C GLU A 184 -17.00 -7.00 0.92
N ASP A 185 -17.48 -6.25 1.92
CA ASP A 185 -17.26 -4.81 2.00
C ASP A 185 -15.77 -4.48 2.16
N ALA A 186 -15.01 -5.30 2.92
CA ALA A 186 -13.56 -5.12 3.04
C ALA A 186 -12.85 -5.35 1.71
N LEU A 187 -13.22 -6.39 0.96
CA LEU A 187 -12.69 -6.66 -0.37
C LEU A 187 -13.02 -5.53 -1.35
N GLY A 188 -14.25 -5.02 -1.32
CA GLY A 188 -14.68 -3.88 -2.14
C GLY A 188 -13.86 -2.63 -1.83
N HIS A 189 -13.67 -2.33 -0.55
CA HIS A 189 -12.86 -1.20 -0.11
C HIS A 189 -11.39 -1.30 -0.58
N ILE A 190 -10.78 -2.48 -0.44
CA ILE A 190 -9.43 -2.75 -0.94
C ILE A 190 -9.39 -2.55 -2.46
N GLN A 191 -10.34 -3.11 -3.19
CA GLN A 191 -10.39 -3.00 -4.66
C GLN A 191 -10.46 -1.54 -5.13
N GLU A 192 -11.20 -0.69 -4.42
CA GLU A 192 -11.39 0.72 -4.75
C GLU A 192 -10.21 1.62 -4.38
N ASN A 193 -9.52 1.32 -3.27
CA ASN A 193 -8.54 2.22 -2.66
C ASN A 193 -7.09 1.71 -2.71
N SER A 194 -6.87 0.42 -3.01
CA SER A 194 -5.54 -0.17 -3.06
C SER A 194 -4.75 0.27 -4.29
N SER A 195 -3.46 0.47 -4.09
CA SER A 195 -2.49 0.56 -5.20
C SER A 195 -1.96 -0.81 -5.64
N ARG A 196 -2.52 -1.92 -5.12
CA ARG A 196 -2.14 -3.30 -5.40
C ARG A 196 -0.71 -3.66 -5.00
N HIS A 197 -0.20 -3.04 -3.95
CA HIS A 197 1.13 -3.34 -3.43
C HIS A 197 1.08 -4.50 -2.43
N SER A 198 0.66 -4.24 -1.20
CA SER A 198 0.68 -5.23 -0.12
C SER A 198 -0.61 -5.15 0.70
N GLU A 199 -1.31 -6.26 0.78
CA GLU A 199 -2.58 -6.37 1.48
C GLU A 199 -2.50 -7.48 2.52
N CYS A 200 -3.05 -7.26 3.70
CA CYS A 200 -3.05 -8.23 4.78
C CYS A 200 -4.46 -8.44 5.34
N ILE A 201 -4.77 -9.69 5.70
CA ILE A 201 -5.90 -10.02 6.57
C ILE A 201 -5.39 -10.58 7.91
N VAL A 202 -5.98 -10.10 9.00
CA VAL A 202 -5.78 -10.67 10.35
C VAL A 202 -7.02 -11.46 10.72
N THR A 203 -6.92 -12.78 10.70
CA THR A 203 -8.04 -13.70 10.95
C THR A 203 -7.56 -15.07 11.43
N GLU A 204 -8.30 -15.69 12.34
CA GLU A 204 -8.10 -17.09 12.74
C GLU A 204 -8.97 -18.06 11.90
N ASN A 205 -9.83 -17.53 11.04
CA ASN A 205 -10.64 -18.34 10.11
C ASN A 205 -9.83 -18.70 8.86
N LYS A 206 -9.47 -19.98 8.73
CA LYS A 206 -8.64 -20.48 7.62
C LYS A 206 -9.30 -20.35 6.25
N GLU A 207 -10.63 -20.46 6.18
CA GLU A 207 -11.37 -20.33 4.93
C GLU A 207 -11.37 -18.87 4.44
N ARG A 208 -11.58 -17.91 5.37
CA ARG A 208 -11.45 -16.48 5.09
C ARG A 208 -10.05 -16.11 4.62
N ALA A 209 -9.02 -16.61 5.31
CA ALA A 209 -7.63 -16.41 4.94
C ALA A 209 -7.34 -16.91 3.51
N ALA A 210 -7.75 -18.14 3.20
CA ALA A 210 -7.56 -18.75 1.88
C ALA A 210 -8.34 -17.99 0.78
N LEU A 211 -9.55 -17.52 1.09
CA LEU A 211 -10.37 -16.76 0.16
C LEU A 211 -9.76 -15.37 -0.11
N PHE A 212 -9.29 -14.67 0.94
CA PHE A 212 -8.63 -13.38 0.83
C PHE A 212 -7.40 -13.47 -0.08
N THR A 213 -6.51 -14.43 0.16
CA THR A 213 -5.29 -14.61 -0.65
C THR A 213 -5.56 -15.01 -2.09
N LYS A 214 -6.75 -15.57 -2.38
CA LYS A 214 -7.14 -15.95 -3.74
C LYS A 214 -7.78 -14.79 -4.53
N ILE A 215 -8.54 -13.91 -3.84
CA ILE A 215 -9.36 -12.88 -4.49
C ILE A 215 -8.63 -11.54 -4.59
N VAL A 216 -7.84 -11.18 -3.58
CA VAL A 216 -7.18 -9.87 -3.55
C VAL A 216 -6.09 -9.80 -4.63
N ASP A 217 -6.25 -8.84 -5.53
CA ASP A 217 -5.31 -8.58 -6.64
C ASP A 217 -4.25 -7.56 -6.17
N ALA A 218 -3.17 -8.07 -5.59
CA ALA A 218 -2.02 -7.28 -5.18
C ALA A 218 -0.71 -8.07 -5.36
N ALA A 219 0.41 -7.35 -5.44
CA ALA A 219 1.72 -7.96 -5.59
C ALA A 219 2.07 -8.89 -4.42
N CYS A 220 1.64 -8.53 -3.21
CA CYS A 220 1.83 -9.32 -2.01
C CYS A 220 0.53 -9.38 -1.20
N VAL A 221 0.07 -10.58 -0.90
CA VAL A 221 -1.14 -10.81 -0.08
C VAL A 221 -0.79 -11.70 1.10
N TYR A 222 -1.05 -11.20 2.31
CA TYR A 222 -0.63 -11.81 3.56
C TYR A 222 -1.79 -12.21 4.44
N THR A 223 -1.56 -13.23 5.27
CA THR A 223 -2.42 -13.62 6.39
C THR A 223 -1.62 -13.59 7.67
N ASN A 224 -2.08 -12.82 8.66
CA ASN A 224 -1.48 -12.72 9.98
C ASN A 224 0.01 -12.33 9.97
N VAL A 225 0.42 -11.50 9.00
CA VAL A 225 1.78 -10.98 8.84
C VAL A 225 1.73 -9.49 8.47
N SER A 226 2.68 -8.71 8.96
CA SER A 226 2.81 -7.29 8.64
C SER A 226 3.06 -7.06 7.14
N THR A 227 2.44 -6.03 6.55
CA THR A 227 2.74 -5.58 5.18
C THR A 227 4.20 -5.18 5.01
N ALA A 228 4.87 -4.78 6.10
CA ALA A 228 6.29 -4.46 6.14
C ALA A 228 7.22 -5.67 5.90
N PHE A 229 6.69 -6.89 5.76
CA PHE A 229 7.46 -8.09 5.43
C PHE A 229 7.98 -8.07 3.98
N THR A 230 7.26 -7.42 3.08
CA THR A 230 7.73 -7.19 1.71
C THR A 230 8.78 -6.10 1.71
N ASP A 231 10.01 -6.46 1.44
CA ASP A 231 11.06 -5.48 1.14
C ASP A 231 11.17 -5.36 -0.38
N GLY A 232 10.73 -4.22 -0.88
CA GLY A 232 10.68 -3.95 -2.31
C GLY A 232 12.00 -3.51 -2.93
#